data_ef262a7fe5a548baa7fbd873d58429ea
#
_entry.id   ef262a7fe5a548baa7fbd873d58429ea
#
_cell.length_a   1.000
_cell.length_b   1.000
_cell.length_c   1.000
_cell.angle_alpha   90.00
_cell.angle_beta   90.00
_cell.angle_gamma   90.00
#
_symmetry.space_group_name_H-M   'P 1'
#
loop_
_entity.id
_entity.type
_entity.pdbx_description
1 polymer ?
#
loop_
_entity_poly.entity_id
_entity_poly.type
_entity_poly.pdbx_seq_one_letter_code
_entity_poly.pdbx_strand_id
1 'polypeptide(L)'
;MFLTSENLGKWHKQLLAHMRTEGTRPSLSLSGFIIGEVLKGLMNKAKAEGLWALGHPEEIGGGGLPFMDYVFINEVVGRSEMAIVALGTHSLQDSIMLHRYANDKWREKYLAPLVAGEVFPSFGMTEPDVASSDPTQLQTRAVLEGDEWVINGRKWFTSGAGNAAYTTAMVRTEDDD
;
A
#
# COMPACT_ATOMS: atom_id res chain seq x y z
N MET A 1 17.26 -15.65 -7.44
CA MET A 1 17.75 -16.49 -6.32
C MET A 1 16.66 -17.50 -6.01
N PHE A 2 16.90 -18.78 -6.23
CA PHE A 2 15.90 -19.82 -5.95
C PHE A 2 15.93 -20.13 -4.44
N LEU A 3 14.73 -20.30 -3.84
CA LEU A 3 14.59 -20.75 -2.45
C LEU A 3 14.98 -22.24 -2.41
N THR A 4 16.19 -22.53 -1.95
CA THR A 4 16.63 -23.88 -1.66
C THR A 4 16.31 -24.26 -0.22
N SER A 5 16.16 -25.56 0.06
CA SER A 5 15.95 -26.05 1.44
C SER A 5 17.05 -25.61 2.42
N GLU A 6 18.27 -25.43 1.92
CA GLU A 6 19.43 -24.97 2.70
C GLU A 6 19.27 -23.49 3.09
N ASN A 7 18.85 -22.65 2.15
CA ASN A 7 18.58 -21.22 2.41
C ASN A 7 17.43 -21.05 3.41
N LEU A 8 16.35 -21.82 3.28
CA LEU A 8 15.24 -21.82 4.24
C LEU A 8 15.70 -22.19 5.64
N GLY A 9 16.58 -23.19 5.80
CA GLY A 9 17.12 -23.58 7.10
C GLY A 9 18.00 -22.49 7.74
N LYS A 10 18.78 -21.76 6.95
CA LYS A 10 19.61 -20.64 7.42
C LYS A 10 18.74 -19.47 7.90
N TRP A 11 17.72 -19.12 7.14
CA TRP A 11 16.78 -18.05 7.47
C TRP A 11 15.94 -18.37 8.70
N HIS A 12 15.51 -19.61 8.84
CA HIS A 12 14.81 -20.09 10.03
C HIS A 12 15.63 -19.89 11.31
N LYS A 13 16.93 -20.24 11.27
CA LYS A 13 17.84 -20.02 12.42
C LYS A 13 18.04 -18.55 12.74
N GLN A 14 18.18 -17.69 11.72
CA GLN A 14 18.31 -16.25 11.91
C GLN A 14 17.06 -15.62 12.55
N LEU A 15 15.88 -16.03 12.07
CA LEU A 15 14.62 -15.58 12.64
C LEU A 15 14.46 -16.00 14.11
N LEU A 16 14.74 -17.26 14.43
CA LEU A 16 14.69 -17.74 15.81
C LEU A 16 15.69 -17.02 16.73
N ALA A 17 16.86 -16.66 16.23
CA ALA A 17 17.83 -15.87 16.98
C ALA A 17 17.30 -14.45 17.24
N HIS A 18 16.75 -13.79 16.24
CA HIS A 18 16.13 -12.46 16.36
C HIS A 18 14.96 -12.46 17.36
N MET A 19 14.09 -13.44 17.30
CA MET A 19 12.97 -13.61 18.23
C MET A 19 13.41 -13.76 19.71
N ARG A 20 14.56 -14.38 19.95
CA ARG A 20 15.10 -14.56 21.30
C ARG A 20 15.73 -13.30 21.88
N THR A 21 16.31 -12.44 21.02
CA THR A 21 16.99 -11.22 21.46
C THR A 21 16.05 -10.05 21.69
N GLU A 22 14.96 -9.95 20.90
CA GLU A 22 14.06 -8.79 20.92
C GLU A 22 12.86 -8.96 21.88
N GLY A 23 12.63 -10.16 22.44
CA GLY A 23 11.51 -10.42 23.35
C GLY A 23 10.11 -10.18 22.74
N THR A 24 10.05 -9.95 21.44
CA THR A 24 8.81 -9.67 20.71
C THR A 24 8.11 -10.98 20.35
N ARG A 25 6.84 -11.09 20.68
CA ARG A 25 5.99 -12.11 20.07
C ARG A 25 5.91 -11.80 18.57
N PRO A 26 6.36 -12.71 17.68
CA PRO A 26 6.25 -12.44 16.26
C PRO A 26 4.78 -12.45 15.87
N SER A 27 4.26 -11.28 15.52
CA SER A 27 3.01 -11.17 14.77
C SER A 27 3.19 -11.65 13.32
N LEU A 28 4.45 -11.80 12.89
CA LEU A 28 4.85 -12.31 11.59
C LEU A 28 5.21 -13.78 11.71
N SER A 29 4.51 -14.62 10.96
CA SER A 29 4.96 -16.01 10.73
C SER A 29 6.30 -16.00 9.99
N LEU A 30 7.08 -17.08 10.12
CA LEU A 30 8.33 -17.28 9.35
C LEU A 30 8.11 -17.02 7.85
N SER A 31 6.96 -17.42 7.32
CA SER A 31 6.55 -17.16 5.93
C SER A 31 6.46 -15.65 5.63
N GLY A 32 5.89 -14.86 6.52
CA GLY A 32 5.77 -13.40 6.33
C GLY A 32 7.13 -12.70 6.27
N PHE A 33 8.08 -13.11 7.11
CA PHE A 33 9.44 -12.57 7.07
C PHE A 33 10.17 -12.94 5.77
N ILE A 34 10.13 -14.21 5.36
CA ILE A 34 10.76 -14.67 4.12
C ILE A 34 10.14 -13.98 2.90
N ILE A 35 8.82 -13.86 2.86
CA ILE A 35 8.12 -13.15 1.79
C ILE A 35 8.58 -11.69 1.74
N GLY A 36 8.71 -11.01 2.88
CA GLY A 36 9.17 -9.63 2.95
C GLY A 36 10.55 -9.42 2.34
N GLU A 37 11.52 -10.25 2.66
CA GLU A 37 12.89 -10.14 2.12
C GLU A 37 12.98 -10.50 0.62
N VAL A 38 12.28 -11.54 0.19
CA VAL A 38 12.20 -11.90 -1.23
C VAL A 38 11.56 -10.78 -2.03
N LEU A 39 10.45 -10.22 -1.51
CA LEU A 39 9.72 -9.14 -2.17
C LEU A 39 10.57 -7.89 -2.30
N LYS A 40 11.30 -7.51 -1.24
CA LYS A 40 12.24 -6.39 -1.27
C LYS A 40 13.36 -6.59 -2.30
N GLY A 41 13.86 -7.82 -2.43
CA GLY A 41 14.81 -8.18 -3.49
C GLY A 41 14.23 -8.00 -4.90
N LEU A 42 12.97 -8.40 -5.11
CA LEU A 42 12.26 -8.23 -6.38
C LEU A 42 11.98 -6.75 -6.69
N MET A 43 11.58 -5.96 -5.70
CA MET A 43 11.41 -4.51 -5.84
C MET A 43 12.70 -3.83 -6.29
N ASN A 44 13.82 -4.14 -5.65
CA ASN A 44 15.13 -3.60 -6.02
C ASN A 44 15.53 -4.00 -7.46
N LYS A 45 15.25 -5.24 -7.84
CA LYS A 45 15.50 -5.71 -9.20
C LYS A 45 14.61 -4.97 -10.21
N ALA A 46 13.33 -4.80 -9.93
CA ALA A 46 12.41 -4.05 -10.79
C ALA A 46 12.89 -2.60 -11.01
N LYS A 47 13.35 -1.94 -9.93
CA LYS A 47 13.92 -0.58 -10.02
C LYS A 47 15.18 -0.55 -10.89
N ALA A 48 16.10 -1.50 -10.69
CA ALA A 48 17.33 -1.57 -11.46
C ALA A 48 17.12 -1.84 -12.96
N GLU A 49 16.05 -2.57 -13.31
CA GLU A 49 15.69 -2.88 -14.69
C GLU A 49 14.71 -1.87 -15.32
N GLY A 50 14.35 -0.78 -14.63
CA GLY A 50 13.42 0.23 -15.13
C GLY A 50 11.97 -0.26 -15.24
N LEU A 51 11.59 -1.27 -14.48
CA LEU A 51 10.25 -1.87 -14.46
C LEU A 51 9.39 -1.41 -13.28
N TRP A 52 9.90 -0.46 -12.49
CA TRP A 52 9.22 0.03 -11.30
C TRP A 52 8.19 1.10 -11.64
N ALA A 53 7.00 1.01 -11.05
CA ALA A 53 5.94 2.03 -11.09
C ALA A 53 5.59 2.52 -12.51
N LEU A 54 5.57 1.61 -13.49
CA LEU A 54 5.44 1.93 -14.92
C LEU A 54 4.19 2.74 -15.26
N GLY A 55 3.05 2.49 -14.59
CA GLY A 55 1.79 3.19 -14.80
C GLY A 55 1.65 4.51 -14.05
N HIS A 56 2.61 4.87 -13.19
CA HIS A 56 2.58 6.14 -12.47
C HIS A 56 3.08 7.26 -13.37
N PRO A 57 2.54 8.50 -13.23
CA PRO A 57 3.01 9.66 -13.96
C PRO A 57 4.52 9.92 -13.76
N GLU A 58 5.21 10.38 -14.80
CA GLU A 58 6.65 10.70 -14.73
C GLU A 58 6.95 11.81 -13.71
N GLU A 59 6.08 12.82 -13.64
CA GLU A 59 6.22 13.97 -12.74
C GLU A 59 6.21 13.61 -11.25
N ILE A 60 5.76 12.41 -10.90
CA ILE A 60 5.81 11.90 -9.52
C ILE A 60 6.84 10.78 -9.33
N GLY A 61 7.69 10.54 -10.32
CA GLY A 61 8.74 9.52 -10.28
C GLY A 61 8.34 8.14 -10.81
N GLY A 62 7.26 8.05 -11.58
CA GLY A 62 6.82 6.84 -12.25
C GLY A 62 7.40 6.64 -13.65
N GLY A 63 7.01 5.55 -14.29
CA GLY A 63 7.47 5.20 -15.64
C GLY A 63 6.71 5.88 -16.78
N GLY A 64 5.62 6.58 -16.50
CA GLY A 64 4.88 7.39 -17.48
C GLY A 64 4.25 6.62 -18.64
N LEU A 65 4.07 5.30 -18.52
CA LEU A 65 3.44 4.54 -19.59
C LEU A 65 2.04 5.05 -19.89
N PRO A 66 1.67 5.22 -21.18
CA PRO A 66 0.30 5.46 -21.56
C PRO A 66 -0.64 4.41 -20.97
N PHE A 67 -1.82 4.82 -20.52
CA PHE A 67 -2.75 3.95 -19.80
C PHE A 67 -3.04 2.63 -20.53
N MET A 68 -3.24 2.67 -21.85
CA MET A 68 -3.53 1.46 -22.63
C MET A 68 -2.34 0.50 -22.69
N ASP A 69 -1.11 1.01 -22.79
CA ASP A 69 0.09 0.18 -22.78
C ASP A 69 0.27 -0.47 -21.39
N TYR A 70 0.01 0.30 -20.33
CA TYR A 70 0.02 -0.20 -18.96
C TYR A 70 -1.03 -1.29 -18.72
N VAL A 71 -2.23 -1.18 -19.31
CA VAL A 71 -3.29 -2.21 -19.20
C VAL A 71 -2.81 -3.57 -19.72
N PHE A 72 -2.11 -3.61 -20.86
CA PHE A 72 -1.55 -4.86 -21.38
C PHE A 72 -0.46 -5.45 -20.49
N ILE A 73 0.38 -4.60 -19.89
CA ILE A 73 1.38 -5.05 -18.92
C ILE A 73 0.70 -5.62 -17.67
N ASN A 74 -0.40 -5.03 -17.24
CA ASN A 74 -1.16 -5.51 -16.07
C ASN A 74 -1.73 -6.92 -16.24
N GLU A 75 -1.98 -7.41 -17.45
CA GLU A 75 -2.31 -8.81 -17.66
C GLU A 75 -1.19 -9.76 -17.19
N VAL A 76 0.05 -9.36 -17.39
CA VAL A 76 1.22 -10.13 -16.93
C VAL A 76 1.40 -9.98 -15.43
N VAL A 77 1.29 -8.75 -14.90
CA VAL A 77 1.40 -8.44 -13.48
C VAL A 77 0.34 -9.21 -12.67
N GLY A 78 -0.89 -9.24 -13.15
CA GLY A 78 -2.03 -9.91 -12.49
C GLY A 78 -1.92 -11.43 -12.38
N ARG A 79 -0.91 -12.06 -12.99
CA ARG A 79 -0.64 -13.51 -12.84
C ARG A 79 -0.08 -13.89 -11.46
N SER A 80 0.35 -12.90 -10.68
CA SER A 80 0.86 -13.11 -9.33
C SER A 80 0.45 -11.96 -8.40
N GLU A 81 -0.15 -12.27 -7.27
CA GLU A 81 -0.51 -11.27 -6.25
C GLU A 81 0.71 -10.49 -5.75
N MET A 82 1.89 -11.11 -5.72
CA MET A 82 3.12 -10.46 -5.28
C MET A 82 3.70 -9.52 -6.33
N ALA A 83 3.38 -9.69 -7.61
CA ALA A 83 3.92 -8.87 -8.68
C ALA A 83 3.44 -7.41 -8.58
N ILE A 84 2.23 -7.15 -8.10
CA ILE A 84 1.71 -5.79 -7.89
C ILE A 84 2.58 -4.98 -6.90
N VAL A 85 3.11 -5.64 -5.88
CA VAL A 85 4.02 -5.02 -4.91
C VAL A 85 5.44 -4.96 -5.47
N ALA A 86 5.93 -6.06 -6.05
CA ALA A 86 7.27 -6.14 -6.61
C ALA A 86 7.56 -5.10 -7.70
N LEU A 87 6.54 -4.70 -8.45
CA LEU A 87 6.63 -3.71 -9.54
C LEU A 87 6.11 -2.32 -9.14
N GLY A 88 5.73 -2.10 -7.89
CA GLY A 88 5.25 -0.81 -7.38
C GLY A 88 3.88 -0.39 -7.89
N THR A 89 3.10 -1.30 -8.48
CA THR A 89 1.80 -0.95 -9.09
C THR A 89 0.67 -0.81 -8.08
N HIS A 90 0.82 -1.39 -6.88
CA HIS A 90 -0.19 -1.37 -5.81
C HIS A 90 -0.52 0.04 -5.30
N SER A 91 0.39 0.99 -5.46
CA SER A 91 0.23 2.37 -4.98
C SER A 91 -0.29 3.35 -6.03
N LEU A 92 -0.62 2.89 -7.25
CA LEU A 92 -1.01 3.75 -8.37
C LEU A 92 -2.21 4.64 -8.04
N GLN A 93 -3.27 4.09 -7.48
CA GLN A 93 -4.48 4.84 -7.15
C GLN A 93 -4.19 5.93 -6.11
N ASP A 94 -3.52 5.57 -5.01
CA ASP A 94 -3.21 6.48 -3.92
C ASP A 94 -2.23 7.58 -4.34
N SER A 95 -1.25 7.25 -5.17
CA SER A 95 -0.28 8.22 -5.69
C SER A 95 -0.93 9.25 -6.61
N ILE A 96 -1.83 8.84 -7.50
CA ILE A 96 -2.59 9.76 -8.36
C ILE A 96 -3.50 10.66 -7.51
N MET A 97 -4.15 10.11 -6.49
CA MET A 97 -5.01 10.86 -5.59
C MET A 97 -4.22 11.91 -4.80
N LEU A 98 -3.09 11.52 -4.18
CA LEU A 98 -2.20 12.45 -3.49
C LEU A 98 -1.63 13.52 -4.42
N HIS A 99 -1.21 13.14 -5.64
CA HIS A 99 -0.69 14.08 -6.63
C HIS A 99 -1.72 15.14 -7.01
N ARG A 100 -2.97 14.77 -7.20
CA ARG A 100 -4.03 15.69 -7.66
C ARG A 100 -4.61 16.54 -6.54
N TYR A 101 -4.80 15.99 -5.36
CA TYR A 101 -5.65 16.60 -4.33
C TYR A 101 -4.94 16.93 -3.01
N ALA A 102 -3.75 16.37 -2.75
CA ALA A 102 -3.03 16.68 -1.53
C ALA A 102 -2.38 18.08 -1.60
N ASN A 103 -2.27 18.73 -0.44
CA ASN A 103 -1.44 19.91 -0.30
C ASN A 103 0.06 19.55 -0.31
N ASP A 104 0.94 20.54 -0.43
CA ASP A 104 2.38 20.31 -0.56
C ASP A 104 2.98 19.55 0.63
N LYS A 105 2.52 19.85 1.85
CA LYS A 105 2.95 19.13 3.08
C LYS A 105 2.67 17.63 2.99
N TRP A 106 1.51 17.25 2.46
CA TRP A 106 1.12 15.84 2.33
C TRP A 106 1.80 15.16 1.15
N ARG A 107 2.01 15.88 0.05
CA ARG A 107 2.78 15.37 -1.09
C ARG A 107 4.22 15.07 -0.68
N GLU A 108 4.89 15.99 0.01
CA GLU A 108 6.25 15.79 0.49
C GLU A 108 6.34 14.62 1.46
N LYS A 109 5.39 14.54 2.41
CA LYS A 109 5.43 13.54 3.46
C LYS A 109 5.10 12.13 2.98
N TYR A 110 4.18 11.98 2.03
CA TYR A 110 3.62 10.67 1.67
C TYR A 110 3.77 10.30 0.20
N LEU A 111 3.67 11.23 -0.74
CA LEU A 111 3.66 10.89 -2.17
C LEU A 111 5.00 10.35 -2.64
N ALA A 112 6.08 11.04 -2.39
CA ALA A 112 7.41 10.61 -2.83
C ALA A 112 7.82 9.26 -2.20
N PRO A 113 7.70 9.04 -0.87
CA PRO A 113 7.97 7.74 -0.26
C PRO A 113 7.04 6.62 -0.75
N LEU A 114 5.78 6.96 -1.06
CA LEU A 114 4.80 6.00 -1.59
C LEU A 114 5.22 5.49 -2.97
N VAL A 115 5.53 6.40 -3.90
CA VAL A 115 5.99 6.03 -5.25
C VAL A 115 7.33 5.30 -5.20
N ALA A 116 8.21 5.67 -4.28
CA ALA A 116 9.46 4.96 -4.02
C ALA A 116 9.27 3.56 -3.42
N GLY A 117 8.06 3.21 -2.93
CA GLY A 117 7.78 1.93 -2.27
C GLY A 117 8.41 1.81 -0.88
N GLU A 118 8.68 2.93 -0.23
CA GLU A 118 9.22 3.00 1.14
C GLU A 118 8.10 2.93 2.19
N VAL A 119 6.90 3.39 1.82
CA VAL A 119 5.71 3.35 2.66
C VAL A 119 4.55 2.71 1.91
N PHE A 120 3.57 2.20 2.65
CA PHE A 120 2.36 1.61 2.10
C PHE A 120 1.14 2.36 2.62
N PRO A 121 0.10 2.56 1.76
CA PRO A 121 -1.16 3.13 2.17
C PRO A 121 -2.11 2.04 2.65
N SER A 122 -3.19 2.44 3.30
CA SER A 122 -4.39 1.62 3.42
C SER A 122 -5.62 2.43 3.04
N PHE A 123 -6.71 1.74 2.75
CA PHE A 123 -7.94 2.36 2.30
C PHE A 123 -9.13 1.93 3.17
N GLY A 124 -9.74 2.89 3.85
CA GLY A 124 -10.88 2.69 4.75
C GLY A 124 -12.18 3.14 4.07
N MET A 125 -12.83 2.24 3.32
CA MET A 125 -14.13 2.50 2.71
C MET A 125 -15.25 1.76 3.43
N THR A 126 -15.10 0.45 3.59
CA THR A 126 -16.13 -0.46 4.06
C THR A 126 -16.59 -0.15 5.48
N GLU A 127 -17.89 -0.20 5.71
CA GLU A 127 -18.54 -0.05 7.01
C GLU A 127 -19.35 -1.30 7.34
N PRO A 128 -19.44 -1.69 8.63
CA PRO A 128 -20.10 -2.93 9.01
C PRO A 128 -21.62 -2.92 8.83
N ASP A 129 -22.24 -1.74 8.86
CA ASP A 129 -23.68 -1.60 9.02
C ASP A 129 -24.40 -1.22 7.71
N VAL A 130 -23.64 -1.01 6.62
CA VAL A 130 -24.16 -0.59 5.30
C VAL A 130 -23.52 -1.33 4.15
N ALA A 131 -24.17 -1.30 2.97
CA ALA A 131 -23.63 -1.83 1.73
C ALA A 131 -22.56 -0.90 1.15
N SER A 132 -21.36 -0.93 1.74
CA SER A 132 -20.30 0.05 1.51
C SER A 132 -19.60 -0.04 0.15
N SER A 133 -20.00 -0.95 -0.72
CA SER A 133 -19.63 -0.94 -2.15
C SER A 133 -20.31 0.20 -2.91
N ASP A 134 -21.41 0.69 -2.38
CA ASP A 134 -22.06 1.93 -2.80
C ASP A 134 -21.62 3.06 -1.86
N PRO A 135 -20.75 4.00 -2.29
CA PRO A 135 -20.23 5.05 -1.43
C PRO A 135 -21.30 6.03 -0.96
N THR A 136 -22.47 6.08 -1.61
CA THR A 136 -23.59 6.93 -1.17
C THR A 136 -24.23 6.42 0.12
N GLN A 137 -24.00 5.16 0.51
CA GLN A 137 -24.52 4.56 1.71
C GLN A 137 -23.64 4.77 2.96
N LEU A 138 -22.45 5.34 2.80
CA LEU A 138 -21.50 5.53 3.90
C LEU A 138 -22.09 6.42 5.01
N GLN A 139 -21.88 5.99 6.25
CA GLN A 139 -22.37 6.69 7.45
C GLN A 139 -21.27 7.40 8.23
N THR A 140 -20.00 7.05 8.03
CA THR A 140 -18.88 7.77 8.65
C THR A 140 -18.88 9.21 8.20
N ARG A 141 -18.92 10.14 9.16
CA ARG A 141 -18.98 11.59 8.91
C ARG A 141 -17.70 12.27 9.32
N ALA A 142 -17.36 13.34 8.61
CA ALA A 142 -16.33 14.29 9.00
C ALA A 142 -16.94 15.68 9.07
N VAL A 143 -16.71 16.37 10.18
CA VAL A 143 -17.16 17.76 10.41
C VAL A 143 -15.92 18.61 10.61
N LEU A 144 -15.88 19.77 9.94
CA LEU A 144 -14.79 20.73 10.13
C LEU A 144 -15.05 21.55 11.41
N GLU A 145 -14.17 21.38 12.40
CA GLU A 145 -14.20 22.13 13.66
C GLU A 145 -12.93 22.98 13.75
N GLY A 146 -13.05 24.27 13.48
CA GLY A 146 -11.90 25.16 13.34
C GLY A 146 -11.05 24.77 12.13
N ASP A 147 -9.80 24.36 12.36
CA ASP A 147 -8.85 23.95 11.32
C ASP A 147 -8.68 22.42 11.22
N GLU A 148 -9.49 21.65 11.97
CA GLU A 148 -9.39 20.19 12.05
C GLU A 148 -10.66 19.49 11.61
N TRP A 149 -10.51 18.35 10.93
CA TRP A 149 -11.61 17.46 10.60
C TRP A 149 -11.84 16.45 11.71
N VAL A 150 -12.99 16.51 12.36
CA VAL A 150 -13.43 15.54 13.36
C VAL A 150 -14.20 14.42 12.66
N ILE A 151 -13.63 13.21 12.66
CA ILE A 151 -14.20 12.05 11.97
C ILE A 151 -14.86 11.13 12.99
N ASN A 152 -16.15 10.82 12.78
CA ASN A 152 -16.91 9.90 13.59
C ASN A 152 -17.53 8.80 12.72
N GLY A 153 -17.28 7.54 13.09
CA GLY A 153 -17.79 6.39 12.38
C GLY A 153 -16.93 5.14 12.62
N ARG A 154 -17.22 4.09 11.86
CA ARG A 154 -16.54 2.81 11.98
C ARG A 154 -16.25 2.22 10.60
N LYS A 155 -14.98 1.96 10.34
CA LYS A 155 -14.51 1.27 9.15
C LYS A 155 -14.05 -0.14 9.52
N TRP A 156 -14.21 -1.08 8.60
CA TRP A 156 -13.61 -2.40 8.74
C TRP A 156 -13.07 -2.95 7.41
N PHE A 157 -12.41 -4.12 7.46
CA PHE A 157 -11.67 -4.66 6.31
C PHE A 157 -10.65 -3.68 5.71
N THR A 158 -10.15 -2.72 6.52
CA THR A 158 -9.11 -1.77 6.12
C THR A 158 -7.78 -2.52 6.02
N SER A 159 -7.59 -3.25 4.91
CA SER A 159 -6.45 -4.13 4.70
C SER A 159 -5.14 -3.38 4.80
N GLY A 160 -4.20 -3.95 5.54
CA GLY A 160 -2.87 -3.35 5.71
C GLY A 160 -2.79 -2.20 6.73
N ALA A 161 -3.88 -1.74 7.34
CA ALA A 161 -3.89 -0.57 8.23
C ALA A 161 -2.87 -0.64 9.38
N GLY A 162 -2.60 -1.85 9.90
CA GLY A 162 -1.62 -2.03 10.98
C GLY A 162 -0.17 -1.71 10.62
N ASN A 163 0.16 -1.69 9.33
CA ASN A 163 1.50 -1.40 8.80
C ASN A 163 1.52 -0.19 7.86
N ALA A 164 0.37 0.43 7.62
CA ALA A 164 0.26 1.55 6.71
C ALA A 164 0.83 2.84 7.33
N ALA A 165 1.48 3.67 6.52
CA ALA A 165 1.95 4.99 6.93
C ALA A 165 0.79 5.97 7.11
N TYR A 166 -0.31 5.75 6.36
CA TYR A 166 -1.55 6.52 6.46
C TYR A 166 -2.72 5.68 5.94
N THR A 167 -3.92 6.10 6.28
CA THR A 167 -5.16 5.52 5.76
C THR A 167 -5.96 6.59 5.04
N THR A 168 -6.30 6.35 3.78
CA THR A 168 -7.31 7.13 3.06
C THR A 168 -8.69 6.69 3.52
N ALA A 169 -9.41 7.54 4.22
CA ALA A 169 -10.76 7.23 4.70
C ALA A 169 -11.82 7.91 3.83
N MET A 170 -12.75 7.13 3.30
CA MET A 170 -13.94 7.68 2.66
C MET A 170 -14.96 8.07 3.73
N VAL A 171 -15.33 9.34 3.74
CA VAL A 171 -16.23 9.92 4.74
C VAL A 171 -17.22 10.88 4.06
N ARG A 172 -18.34 11.13 4.70
CA ARG A 172 -19.30 12.17 4.27
C ARG A 172 -18.95 13.47 4.95
N THR A 173 -18.84 14.55 4.19
CA THR A 173 -18.59 15.91 4.69
C THR A 173 -19.83 16.80 4.63
N GLU A 174 -20.83 16.38 3.87
CA GLU A 174 -22.09 17.12 3.67
C GLU A 174 -23.27 16.19 3.91
N ASP A 175 -24.41 16.73 4.26
CA ASP A 175 -25.69 16.03 4.26
C ASP A 175 -26.21 15.97 2.83
N ASP A 176 -26.94 14.89 2.49
CA ASP A 176 -27.68 14.83 1.24
C ASP A 176 -28.83 15.84 1.31
N ASP A 177 -28.86 16.79 0.38
CA ASP A 177 -29.99 17.66 0.16
C ASP A 177 -31.16 16.92 -0.54
#